data_ce128e441661af842f9a4f9832ebb250
#
_entry.id   ce128e441661af842f9a4f9832ebb250
#
_cell.length_a   1.000
_cell.length_b   1.000
_cell.length_c   1.000
_cell.angle_alpha   90.00
_cell.angle_beta   90.00
_cell.angle_gamma   90.00
#
_symmetry.space_group_name_H-M   'P 1'
#
loop_
_entity.id
_entity.type
_entity.pdbx_description
1 polymer ?
#
loop_
_entity_poly.entity_id
_entity_poly.type
_entity_poly.pdbx_seq_one_letter_code
_entity_poly.pdbx_strand_id
1 'polypeptide(L)'
;DMSSKLIKNNKNRYEKEIVASRNEEVKLRFIEPKDSDDEAIQIANQIKSMVEKKSSDYQYEDFSVIYRTNRQARPFVDAFMDQRIPFVLKDSAKTIYEHWVSLDILAYLRIAMNIGTNDDWVRIINKPFRYISKASVSRASKSDDFFDSLLKDDDLKSFQKRDLEDLFEDLNYVRGLRPEYAISYIRSTLDYDRYVLEYCHERRVKSKAIVEILDELETSSKAFKTSFDFFKHIDEVKEEVRKRTNKSKNPASLSDFETKGVVLTTMHSSKGLEFPNVYIAGLNEGLVPYVRSSDEDIDEDHLEEERRLLYVAITRAKDSLV
;
A
#
# COMPACT_ATOMS: atom_id res chain seq x y z
N ASP A 1 14.03 28.69 -12.65
CA ASP A 1 13.77 27.83 -11.54
C ASP A 1 12.36 27.23 -11.63
N MET A 2 12.27 25.90 -11.69
CA MET A 2 11.02 25.16 -11.90
C MET A 2 10.06 25.31 -10.70
N SER A 3 10.58 25.23 -9.46
CA SER A 3 9.79 25.36 -8.26
C SER A 3 9.12 26.74 -8.16
N SER A 4 9.84 27.79 -8.49
CA SER A 4 9.31 29.16 -8.54
C SER A 4 8.22 29.32 -9.61
N LYS A 5 8.36 28.67 -10.77
CA LYS A 5 7.32 28.68 -11.82
C LYS A 5 6.05 27.97 -11.34
N LEU A 6 6.21 26.84 -10.64
CA LEU A 6 5.08 26.08 -10.10
C LEU A 6 4.29 26.91 -9.10
N ILE A 7 4.96 27.47 -8.07
CA ILE A 7 4.28 28.17 -6.98
C ILE A 7 3.72 29.54 -7.39
N LYS A 8 4.21 30.13 -8.48
CA LYS A 8 3.66 31.38 -9.02
C LYS A 8 2.20 31.28 -9.46
N ASN A 9 1.70 30.10 -9.71
CA ASN A 9 0.29 29.87 -10.06
C ASN A 9 -0.66 29.93 -8.84
N ASN A 10 -0.15 30.02 -7.61
CA ASN A 10 -0.98 30.20 -6.41
C ASN A 10 -1.25 31.69 -6.19
N LYS A 11 -2.52 32.03 -5.92
CA LYS A 11 -3.00 33.39 -5.61
C LYS A 11 -2.64 33.77 -4.16
N ASN A 12 -2.86 32.83 -3.23
CA ASN A 12 -2.59 33.02 -1.81
C ASN A 12 -1.14 32.61 -1.46
N ARG A 13 -0.17 33.46 -1.77
CA ARG A 13 1.26 33.22 -1.47
C ARG A 13 1.95 34.45 -0.95
N TYR A 14 2.97 34.26 -0.12
CA TYR A 14 3.91 35.31 0.20
C TYR A 14 4.95 35.42 -0.93
N GLU A 15 5.16 36.63 -1.44
CA GLU A 15 6.24 36.88 -2.37
C GLU A 15 7.57 36.74 -1.66
N LYS A 16 8.32 35.72 -2.02
CA LYS A 16 9.70 35.51 -1.59
C LYS A 16 10.58 35.31 -2.81
N GLU A 17 11.64 36.05 -2.89
CA GLU A 17 12.69 35.82 -3.88
C GLU A 17 13.60 34.72 -3.32
N ILE A 18 13.54 33.52 -3.90
CA ILE A 18 14.39 32.40 -3.49
C ILE A 18 15.60 32.42 -4.41
N VAL A 19 16.75 32.71 -3.82
CA VAL A 19 18.05 32.69 -4.51
C VAL A 19 18.73 31.36 -4.18
N ALA A 20 19.19 30.65 -5.22
CA ALA A 20 19.96 29.43 -5.03
C ALA A 20 21.26 29.76 -4.28
N SER A 21 21.57 29.01 -3.24
CA SER A 21 22.83 29.16 -2.49
C SER A 21 24.04 28.60 -3.22
N ARG A 22 23.80 27.79 -4.27
CA ARG A 22 24.82 27.18 -5.13
C ARG A 22 24.62 27.64 -6.57
N ASN A 23 25.73 27.81 -7.29
CA ASN A 23 25.71 28.15 -8.72
C ASN A 23 25.57 26.92 -9.65
N GLU A 24 25.45 25.73 -9.09
CA GLU A 24 25.30 24.49 -9.84
C GLU A 24 23.83 24.25 -10.20
N GLU A 25 23.58 23.86 -11.45
CA GLU A 25 22.24 23.51 -11.89
C GLU A 25 21.85 22.11 -11.39
N VAL A 26 20.68 22.02 -10.76
CA VAL A 26 20.09 20.75 -10.39
C VAL A 26 19.74 19.96 -11.66
N LYS A 27 20.20 18.73 -11.76
CA LYS A 27 19.89 17.83 -12.88
C LYS A 27 18.44 17.38 -12.78
N LEU A 28 17.60 17.85 -13.68
CA LEU A 28 16.21 17.41 -13.78
C LEU A 28 16.10 16.27 -14.79
N ARG A 29 15.41 15.20 -14.42
CA ARG A 29 15.10 14.06 -15.29
C ARG A 29 13.65 13.66 -15.13
N PHE A 30 13.10 13.02 -16.13
CA PHE A 30 11.78 12.41 -16.12
C PHE A 30 11.91 10.94 -16.50
N ILE A 31 11.09 10.10 -15.87
CA ILE A 31 10.87 8.70 -16.22
C ILE A 31 9.39 8.50 -16.52
N GLU A 32 9.09 7.63 -17.46
CA GLU A 32 7.72 7.29 -17.87
C GLU A 32 7.51 5.78 -17.66
N PRO A 33 7.19 5.36 -16.43
CA PRO A 33 6.94 3.96 -16.10
C PRO A 33 5.57 3.52 -16.63
N LYS A 34 5.40 2.21 -16.80
CA LYS A 34 4.13 1.60 -17.23
C LYS A 34 3.10 1.59 -16.10
N ASP A 35 3.56 1.34 -14.89
CA ASP A 35 2.78 1.27 -13.65
C ASP A 35 3.66 1.56 -12.43
N SER A 36 3.08 1.50 -11.24
CA SER A 36 3.77 1.80 -9.98
C SER A 36 4.87 0.79 -9.63
N ASP A 37 4.73 -0.46 -10.03
CA ASP A 37 5.73 -1.50 -9.77
C ASP A 37 6.93 -1.32 -10.71
N ASP A 38 6.69 -0.99 -11.99
CA ASP A 38 7.73 -0.63 -12.96
C ASP A 38 8.47 0.66 -12.54
N GLU A 39 7.73 1.67 -12.03
CA GLU A 39 8.33 2.91 -11.47
C GLU A 39 9.31 2.58 -10.35
N ALA A 40 8.89 1.75 -9.40
CA ALA A 40 9.72 1.38 -8.27
C ALA A 40 10.96 0.59 -8.68
N ILE A 41 10.82 -0.34 -9.64
CA ILE A 41 11.93 -1.13 -10.18
C ILE A 41 12.92 -0.22 -10.92
N GLN A 42 12.45 0.70 -11.75
CA GLN A 42 13.31 1.63 -12.48
C GLN A 42 14.10 2.54 -11.53
N ILE A 43 13.43 3.10 -10.51
CA ILE A 43 14.08 3.94 -9.49
C ILE A 43 15.09 3.12 -8.68
N ALA A 44 14.75 1.90 -8.26
CA ALA A 44 15.65 1.02 -7.53
C ALA A 44 16.92 0.72 -8.35
N ASN A 45 16.76 0.38 -9.63
CA ASN A 45 17.87 0.12 -10.55
C ASN A 45 18.78 1.35 -10.73
N GLN A 46 18.20 2.56 -10.88
CA GLN A 46 18.96 3.79 -11.00
C GLN A 46 19.76 4.09 -9.73
N ILE A 47 19.13 4.02 -8.55
CA ILE A 47 19.80 4.25 -7.27
C ILE A 47 20.97 3.26 -7.10
N LYS A 48 20.70 1.97 -7.29
CA LYS A 48 21.71 0.91 -7.18
C LYS A 48 22.88 1.15 -8.12
N SER A 49 22.60 1.45 -9.38
CA SER A 49 23.63 1.76 -10.39
C SER A 49 24.48 2.99 -10.01
N MET A 50 23.86 4.01 -9.39
CA MET A 50 24.60 5.20 -8.95
C MET A 50 25.49 4.93 -7.75
N VAL A 51 25.04 4.11 -6.78
CA VAL A 51 25.81 3.77 -5.59
C VAL A 51 26.93 2.76 -5.91
N GLU A 52 26.67 1.74 -6.74
CA GLU A 52 27.63 0.68 -7.05
C GLU A 52 28.69 1.08 -8.09
N LYS A 53 28.55 2.24 -8.70
CA LYS A 53 29.54 2.74 -9.68
C LYS A 53 30.86 3.07 -8.99
N LYS A 54 31.97 2.48 -9.44
CA LYS A 54 33.31 2.63 -8.84
C LYS A 54 33.81 4.06 -8.63
N SER A 55 33.28 5.03 -9.37
CA SER A 55 33.63 6.45 -9.29
C SER A 55 32.57 7.27 -8.55
N SER A 56 31.64 6.64 -7.84
CA SER A 56 30.57 7.31 -7.12
C SER A 56 30.94 7.55 -5.67
N ASP A 57 30.73 8.77 -5.21
CA ASP A 57 30.81 9.13 -3.78
C ASP A 57 29.44 8.97 -3.09
N TYR A 58 28.36 8.62 -3.83
CA TYR A 58 27.03 8.49 -3.28
C TYR A 58 26.86 7.21 -2.46
N GLN A 59 26.17 7.36 -1.32
CA GLN A 59 25.68 6.28 -0.48
C GLN A 59 24.14 6.21 -0.58
N TYR A 60 23.53 5.11 -0.13
CA TYR A 60 22.07 4.96 -0.17
C TYR A 60 21.31 6.05 0.61
N GLU A 61 21.90 6.62 1.65
CA GLU A 61 21.36 7.72 2.46
C GLU A 61 21.29 9.07 1.72
N ASP A 62 21.99 9.20 0.59
CA ASP A 62 21.95 10.40 -0.25
C ASP A 62 20.72 10.45 -1.17
N PHE A 63 19.89 9.40 -1.10
CA PHE A 63 18.70 9.29 -1.93
C PHE A 63 17.42 9.33 -1.10
N SER A 64 16.40 9.97 -1.66
CA SER A 64 15.04 9.91 -1.13
C SER A 64 14.04 9.67 -2.24
N VAL A 65 13.02 8.84 -1.95
CA VAL A 65 11.81 8.73 -2.77
C VAL A 65 10.68 9.40 -2.01
N ILE A 66 10.12 10.43 -2.61
CA ILE A 66 9.05 11.25 -2.03
C ILE A 66 7.77 10.99 -2.82
N TYR A 67 6.71 10.61 -2.14
CA TYR A 67 5.41 10.30 -2.71
C TYR A 67 4.29 11.07 -1.98
N ARG A 68 3.10 11.13 -2.59
CA ARG A 68 1.98 11.91 -2.03
C ARG A 68 1.30 11.21 -0.86
N THR A 69 1.13 9.90 -0.92
CA THR A 69 0.42 9.09 0.11
C THR A 69 1.24 7.87 0.53
N ASN A 70 1.05 7.42 1.77
CA ASN A 70 1.74 6.23 2.30
C ASN A 70 1.44 4.93 1.53
N ARG A 71 0.32 4.88 0.80
CA ARG A 71 -0.02 3.73 -0.05
C ARG A 71 0.99 3.51 -1.18
N GLN A 72 1.57 4.58 -1.69
CA GLN A 72 2.58 4.53 -2.75
C GLN A 72 3.94 3.97 -2.27
N ALA A 73 4.12 3.76 -0.96
CA ALA A 73 5.37 3.20 -0.43
C ALA A 73 5.57 1.72 -0.78
N ARG A 74 4.49 0.93 -0.94
CA ARG A 74 4.56 -0.52 -1.13
C ARG A 74 5.46 -0.95 -2.30
N PRO A 75 5.27 -0.48 -3.53
CA PRO A 75 6.10 -0.91 -4.65
C PRO A 75 7.59 -0.67 -4.41
N PHE A 76 7.93 0.45 -3.75
CA PHE A 76 9.32 0.77 -3.40
C PHE A 76 9.88 -0.15 -2.32
N VAL A 77 9.07 -0.48 -1.30
CA VAL A 77 9.46 -1.46 -0.26
C VAL A 77 9.76 -2.81 -0.92
N ASP A 78 8.86 -3.29 -1.77
CA ASP A 78 9.00 -4.56 -2.48
C ASP A 78 10.26 -4.57 -3.36
N ALA A 79 10.44 -3.56 -4.22
CA ALA A 79 11.59 -3.46 -5.12
C ALA A 79 12.92 -3.33 -4.37
N PHE A 80 12.95 -2.58 -3.26
CA PHE A 80 14.17 -2.42 -2.46
C PHE A 80 14.52 -3.68 -1.67
N MET A 81 13.52 -4.41 -1.18
CA MET A 81 13.74 -5.72 -0.55
C MET A 81 14.31 -6.73 -1.55
N ASP A 82 13.71 -6.85 -2.74
CA ASP A 82 14.15 -7.77 -3.79
C ASP A 82 15.60 -7.48 -4.24
N GLN A 83 15.95 -6.21 -4.36
CA GLN A 83 17.29 -5.78 -4.79
C GLN A 83 18.29 -5.64 -3.63
N ARG A 84 17.87 -5.89 -2.39
CA ARG A 84 18.66 -5.73 -1.16
C ARG A 84 19.19 -4.31 -0.96
N ILE A 85 18.40 -3.32 -1.36
CA ILE A 85 18.69 -1.91 -1.13
C ILE A 85 18.25 -1.53 0.29
N PRO A 86 19.15 -1.00 1.14
CA PRO A 86 18.75 -0.53 2.46
C PRO A 86 17.87 0.71 2.34
N PHE A 87 16.78 0.77 3.12
CA PHE A 87 15.86 1.92 3.13
C PHE A 87 15.34 2.24 4.52
N VAL A 88 14.83 3.44 4.69
CA VAL A 88 14.23 3.95 5.93
C VAL A 88 12.84 4.51 5.62
N LEU A 89 11.82 4.04 6.32
CA LEU A 89 10.46 4.60 6.26
C LEU A 89 10.32 5.70 7.30
N LYS A 90 10.14 6.95 6.86
CA LYS A 90 9.93 8.10 7.78
C LYS A 90 8.51 8.14 8.34
N ASP A 91 7.55 7.67 7.58
CA ASP A 91 6.15 7.63 7.96
C ASP A 91 5.77 6.23 8.44
N SER A 92 4.82 6.16 9.39
CA SER A 92 4.22 4.90 9.82
C SER A 92 3.31 4.38 8.72
N ALA A 93 3.88 3.75 7.69
CA ALA A 93 3.11 3.14 6.63
C ALA A 93 2.41 1.89 7.19
N LYS A 94 1.09 1.97 7.37
CA LYS A 94 0.29 0.75 7.41
C LYS A 94 0.32 0.16 6.01
N THR A 95 0.78 -1.07 5.90
CA THR A 95 0.76 -1.77 4.61
C THR A 95 -0.69 -2.03 4.18
N ILE A 96 -0.93 -2.15 2.87
CA ILE A 96 -2.25 -2.57 2.37
C ILE A 96 -2.70 -3.88 2.99
N TYR A 97 -1.76 -4.74 3.38
CA TYR A 97 -2.01 -6.05 3.99
C TYR A 97 -2.65 -5.99 5.40
N GLU A 98 -2.65 -4.81 6.04
CA GLU A 98 -3.28 -4.58 7.35
C GLU A 98 -4.66 -3.91 7.23
N HIS A 99 -5.08 -3.56 6.01
CA HIS A 99 -6.41 -3.01 5.79
C HIS A 99 -7.48 -4.10 5.96
N TRP A 100 -8.66 -3.75 6.46
CA TRP A 100 -9.69 -4.73 6.81
C TRP A 100 -10.15 -5.58 5.62
N VAL A 101 -10.28 -5.01 4.40
CA VAL A 101 -10.64 -5.76 3.19
C VAL A 101 -9.54 -6.77 2.80
N SER A 102 -8.28 -6.37 2.92
CA SER A 102 -7.16 -7.28 2.66
C SER A 102 -7.12 -8.42 3.67
N LEU A 103 -7.34 -8.10 4.95
CA LEU A 103 -7.41 -9.13 5.99
C LEU A 103 -8.57 -10.12 5.76
N ASP A 104 -9.70 -9.67 5.19
CA ASP A 104 -10.80 -10.53 4.82
C ASP A 104 -10.40 -11.48 3.66
N ILE A 105 -9.81 -10.95 2.58
CA ILE A 105 -9.31 -11.75 1.45
C ILE A 105 -8.25 -12.76 1.91
N LEU A 106 -7.30 -12.32 2.74
CA LEU A 106 -6.28 -13.20 3.28
C LEU A 106 -6.86 -14.30 4.20
N ALA A 107 -7.94 -14.02 4.91
CA ALA A 107 -8.66 -15.03 5.68
C ALA A 107 -9.30 -16.09 4.77
N TYR A 108 -9.95 -15.67 3.67
CA TYR A 108 -10.45 -16.58 2.65
C TYR A 108 -9.35 -17.51 2.11
N LEU A 109 -8.21 -16.93 1.73
CA LEU A 109 -7.08 -17.72 1.22
C LEU A 109 -6.52 -18.68 2.26
N ARG A 110 -6.38 -18.27 3.53
CA ARG A 110 -5.90 -19.18 4.61
C ARG A 110 -6.85 -20.35 4.82
N ILE A 111 -8.15 -20.10 4.83
CA ILE A 111 -9.15 -21.17 4.96
C ILE A 111 -9.09 -22.10 3.75
N ALA A 112 -9.04 -21.58 2.54
CA ALA A 112 -8.92 -22.38 1.31
C ALA A 112 -7.68 -23.28 1.37
N MET A 113 -6.56 -22.80 1.93
CA MET A 113 -5.33 -23.58 2.08
C MET A 113 -5.32 -24.54 3.28
N ASN A 114 -6.40 -24.67 4.04
CA ASN A 114 -6.49 -25.44 5.28
C ASN A 114 -5.49 -25.00 6.39
N ILE A 115 -5.10 -23.73 6.41
CA ILE A 115 -4.28 -23.13 7.47
C ILE A 115 -5.04 -22.01 8.20
N GLY A 116 -6.32 -21.84 7.88
CA GLY A 116 -7.20 -20.87 8.52
C GLY A 116 -7.56 -21.28 9.95
N THR A 117 -7.81 -20.26 10.76
CA THR A 117 -8.24 -20.41 12.16
C THR A 117 -9.73 -20.14 12.31
N ASN A 118 -10.30 -20.43 13.50
CA ASN A 118 -11.68 -20.04 13.81
C ASN A 118 -11.90 -18.53 13.68
N ASP A 119 -10.90 -17.71 13.97
CA ASP A 119 -10.97 -16.27 13.80
C ASP A 119 -11.09 -15.87 12.31
N ASP A 120 -10.44 -16.60 11.41
CA ASP A 120 -10.58 -16.39 9.97
C ASP A 120 -12.00 -16.72 9.51
N TRP A 121 -12.59 -17.83 9.98
CA TRP A 121 -13.97 -18.18 9.73
C TRP A 121 -14.95 -17.12 10.26
N VAL A 122 -14.81 -16.70 11.50
CA VAL A 122 -15.61 -15.62 12.10
C VAL A 122 -15.54 -14.35 11.26
N ARG A 123 -14.37 -14.07 10.69
CA ARG A 123 -14.13 -12.89 9.87
C ARG A 123 -14.93 -12.91 8.56
N ILE A 124 -15.01 -14.05 7.88
CA ILE A 124 -15.55 -14.13 6.50
C ILE A 124 -16.95 -14.73 6.42
N ILE A 125 -17.43 -15.43 7.42
CA ILE A 125 -18.64 -16.26 7.33
C ILE A 125 -19.89 -15.50 6.87
N ASN A 126 -19.99 -14.21 7.19
CA ASN A 126 -21.03 -13.30 6.74
C ASN A 126 -20.52 -12.18 5.80
N LYS A 127 -19.50 -12.45 5.00
CA LYS A 127 -18.95 -11.50 4.06
C LYS A 127 -18.65 -12.18 2.71
N PRO A 128 -19.57 -12.24 1.76
CA PRO A 128 -20.92 -11.64 1.73
C PRO A 128 -21.91 -12.18 2.76
N PHE A 129 -23.01 -11.47 2.92
CA PHE A 129 -24.03 -11.82 3.90
C PHE A 129 -24.63 -13.21 3.65
N ARG A 130 -24.49 -14.12 4.63
CA ARG A 130 -25.13 -15.43 4.69
C ARG A 130 -26.14 -15.53 5.82
N TYR A 131 -26.37 -14.39 6.52
CA TYR A 131 -27.37 -14.24 7.57
C TYR A 131 -27.20 -15.22 8.74
N ILE A 132 -25.99 -15.70 8.97
CA ILE A 132 -25.69 -16.59 10.10
C ILE A 132 -25.68 -15.78 11.40
N SER A 133 -26.44 -16.25 12.39
CA SER A 133 -26.62 -15.53 13.66
C SER A 133 -25.31 -15.41 14.44
N LYS A 134 -25.16 -14.33 15.20
CA LYS A 134 -24.02 -14.19 16.13
C LYS A 134 -23.95 -15.32 17.15
N ALA A 135 -25.09 -15.89 17.55
CA ALA A 135 -25.16 -16.99 18.48
C ALA A 135 -24.57 -18.27 17.86
N SER A 136 -24.97 -18.61 16.61
CA SER A 136 -24.42 -19.75 15.86
C SER A 136 -22.92 -19.61 15.64
N VAL A 137 -22.46 -18.42 15.20
CA VAL A 137 -21.03 -18.11 15.02
C VAL A 137 -20.26 -18.27 16.34
N SER A 138 -20.81 -17.79 17.44
CA SER A 138 -20.18 -17.92 18.76
C SER A 138 -20.12 -19.35 19.29
N ARG A 139 -21.08 -20.20 18.93
CA ARG A 139 -21.02 -21.64 19.23
C ARG A 139 -19.91 -22.31 18.42
N ALA A 140 -19.92 -22.09 17.11
CA ALA A 140 -18.95 -22.67 16.19
C ALA A 140 -17.52 -22.23 16.50
N SER A 141 -17.29 -20.98 16.93
CA SER A 141 -15.95 -20.47 17.25
C SER A 141 -15.28 -21.15 18.45
N LYS A 142 -16.06 -21.90 19.27
CA LYS A 142 -15.57 -22.68 20.41
C LYS A 142 -15.33 -24.15 20.06
N SER A 143 -15.69 -24.56 18.86
CA SER A 143 -15.50 -25.93 18.38
C SER A 143 -14.13 -26.10 17.75
N ASP A 144 -13.61 -27.32 17.76
CA ASP A 144 -12.37 -27.67 17.05
C ASP A 144 -12.55 -27.62 15.53
N ASP A 145 -13.76 -27.86 15.04
CA ASP A 145 -14.15 -27.69 13.63
C ASP A 145 -15.30 -26.69 13.53
N PHE A 146 -14.97 -25.48 13.14
CA PHE A 146 -15.91 -24.37 13.02
C PHE A 146 -16.99 -24.66 11.99
N PHE A 147 -16.60 -25.19 10.82
CA PHE A 147 -17.49 -25.38 9.70
C PHE A 147 -18.47 -26.54 9.94
N ASP A 148 -17.97 -27.68 10.38
CA ASP A 148 -18.80 -28.83 10.74
C ASP A 148 -19.79 -28.48 11.87
N SER A 149 -19.35 -27.70 12.85
CA SER A 149 -20.22 -27.19 13.93
C SER A 149 -21.37 -26.33 13.41
N LEU A 150 -21.12 -25.47 12.41
CA LEU A 150 -22.19 -24.67 11.79
C LEU A 150 -23.18 -25.55 11.00
N LEU A 151 -22.70 -26.51 10.21
CA LEU A 151 -23.58 -27.40 9.44
C LEU A 151 -24.51 -28.21 10.34
N LYS A 152 -24.06 -28.56 11.53
CA LYS A 152 -24.83 -29.29 12.55
C LYS A 152 -25.71 -28.40 13.42
N ASP A 153 -25.63 -27.09 13.29
CA ASP A 153 -26.44 -26.17 14.07
C ASP A 153 -27.91 -26.21 13.68
N ASP A 154 -28.79 -26.54 14.62
CA ASP A 154 -30.24 -26.66 14.36
C ASP A 154 -30.91 -25.30 14.15
N ASP A 155 -30.28 -24.20 14.57
CA ASP A 155 -30.78 -22.85 14.37
C ASP A 155 -30.58 -22.37 12.89
N LEU A 156 -29.76 -23.07 12.09
CA LEU A 156 -29.55 -22.73 10.69
C LEU A 156 -30.67 -23.27 9.80
N LYS A 157 -31.17 -22.40 8.95
CA LYS A 157 -32.17 -22.77 7.92
C LYS A 157 -31.50 -23.51 6.77
N SER A 158 -32.29 -24.28 6.02
CA SER A 158 -31.79 -25.10 4.89
C SER A 158 -31.06 -24.29 3.82
N PHE A 159 -31.48 -23.04 3.56
CA PHE A 159 -30.79 -22.19 2.61
C PHE A 159 -29.40 -21.76 3.11
N GLN A 160 -29.26 -21.49 4.41
CA GLN A 160 -27.97 -21.11 5.01
C GLN A 160 -26.98 -22.28 4.99
N LYS A 161 -27.47 -23.51 5.23
CA LYS A 161 -26.62 -24.71 5.13
C LYS A 161 -26.13 -24.91 3.71
N ARG A 162 -27.00 -24.69 2.72
CA ARG A 162 -26.62 -24.75 1.29
C ARG A 162 -25.59 -23.67 0.93
N ASP A 163 -25.81 -22.42 1.35
CA ASP A 163 -24.84 -21.34 1.11
C ASP A 163 -23.46 -21.62 1.76
N LEU A 164 -23.43 -22.42 2.84
CA LEU A 164 -22.19 -22.88 3.48
C LEU A 164 -21.53 -24.00 2.65
N GLU A 165 -22.32 -24.95 2.15
CA GLU A 165 -21.85 -26.04 1.30
C GLU A 165 -21.25 -25.45 0.00
N ASP A 166 -21.95 -24.52 -0.65
CA ASP A 166 -21.47 -23.79 -1.84
C ASP A 166 -20.15 -23.05 -1.52
N LEU A 167 -20.07 -22.35 -0.38
CA LEU A 167 -18.84 -21.69 0.06
C LEU A 167 -17.68 -22.69 0.21
N PHE A 168 -17.94 -23.87 0.74
CA PHE A 168 -16.90 -24.88 0.92
C PHE A 168 -16.38 -25.41 -0.40
N GLU A 169 -17.27 -25.64 -1.38
CA GLU A 169 -16.89 -26.02 -2.74
C GLU A 169 -16.04 -24.93 -3.41
N ASP A 170 -16.46 -23.67 -3.30
CA ASP A 170 -15.70 -22.52 -3.81
C ASP A 170 -14.31 -22.40 -3.18
N LEU A 171 -14.20 -22.60 -1.86
CA LEU A 171 -12.90 -22.58 -1.18
C LEU A 171 -11.98 -23.73 -1.63
N ASN A 172 -12.54 -24.90 -1.91
CA ASN A 172 -11.79 -26.02 -2.48
C ASN A 172 -11.30 -25.70 -3.90
N TYR A 173 -12.10 -25.01 -4.70
CA TYR A 173 -11.69 -24.55 -6.02
C TYR A 173 -10.55 -23.49 -5.92
N VAL A 174 -10.74 -22.48 -5.07
CA VAL A 174 -9.75 -21.41 -4.82
C VAL A 174 -8.38 -21.97 -4.40
N ARG A 175 -8.35 -23.07 -3.65
CA ARG A 175 -7.11 -23.73 -3.22
C ARG A 175 -6.17 -24.08 -4.38
N GLY A 176 -6.72 -24.44 -5.53
CA GLY A 176 -5.95 -24.85 -6.71
C GLY A 176 -5.46 -23.69 -7.56
N LEU A 177 -5.88 -22.47 -7.27
CA LEU A 177 -5.58 -21.30 -8.08
C LEU A 177 -4.28 -20.60 -7.63
N ARG A 178 -3.63 -19.91 -8.59
CA ARG A 178 -2.60 -18.91 -8.24
C ARG A 178 -3.23 -17.77 -7.47
N PRO A 179 -2.45 -17.06 -6.60
CA PRO A 179 -2.99 -16.03 -5.72
C PRO A 179 -3.82 -14.96 -6.45
N GLU A 180 -3.36 -14.48 -7.59
CA GLU A 180 -4.07 -13.47 -8.39
C GLU A 180 -5.47 -13.95 -8.81
N TYR A 181 -5.58 -15.17 -9.30
CA TYR A 181 -6.87 -15.77 -9.74
C TYR A 181 -7.74 -16.14 -8.55
N ALA A 182 -7.14 -16.56 -7.45
CA ALA A 182 -7.84 -16.84 -6.20
C ALA A 182 -8.49 -15.57 -5.63
N ILE A 183 -7.75 -14.46 -5.60
CA ILE A 183 -8.25 -13.16 -5.15
C ILE A 183 -9.34 -12.66 -6.09
N SER A 184 -9.12 -12.73 -7.41
CA SER A 184 -10.11 -12.32 -8.41
C SER A 184 -11.41 -13.15 -8.30
N TYR A 185 -11.31 -14.44 -8.05
CA TYR A 185 -12.47 -15.32 -7.82
C TYR A 185 -13.26 -14.94 -6.58
N ILE A 186 -12.57 -14.69 -5.45
CA ILE A 186 -13.21 -14.24 -4.20
C ILE A 186 -13.94 -12.91 -4.41
N ARG A 187 -13.32 -11.98 -5.12
CA ARG A 187 -13.87 -10.66 -5.40
C ARG A 187 -15.11 -10.71 -6.27
N SER A 188 -15.04 -11.41 -7.39
CA SER A 188 -16.08 -11.41 -8.43
C SER A 188 -17.10 -12.54 -8.27
N THR A 189 -16.67 -13.79 -8.06
CA THR A 189 -17.56 -14.96 -8.05
C THR A 189 -18.21 -15.17 -6.68
N LEU A 190 -17.44 -14.96 -5.58
CA LEU A 190 -18.00 -14.99 -4.23
C LEU A 190 -18.69 -13.65 -3.85
N ASP A 191 -18.86 -12.72 -4.80
CA ASP A 191 -19.55 -11.43 -4.60
C ASP A 191 -18.94 -10.55 -3.49
N TYR A 192 -17.63 -10.69 -3.20
CA TYR A 192 -17.00 -9.88 -2.15
C TYR A 192 -16.94 -8.40 -2.50
N ASP A 193 -16.70 -8.04 -3.77
CA ASP A 193 -16.71 -6.64 -4.22
C ASP A 193 -18.09 -6.01 -4.03
N ARG A 194 -19.18 -6.77 -4.32
CA ARG A 194 -20.54 -6.33 -4.05
C ARG A 194 -20.79 -6.08 -2.56
N TYR A 195 -20.34 -7.00 -1.70
CA TYR A 195 -20.40 -6.80 -0.25
C TYR A 195 -19.71 -5.50 0.18
N VAL A 196 -18.52 -5.21 -0.36
CA VAL A 196 -17.77 -3.99 -0.06
C VAL A 196 -18.55 -2.75 -0.50
N LEU A 197 -19.17 -2.77 -1.69
CA LEU A 197 -19.98 -1.66 -2.19
C LEU A 197 -21.22 -1.41 -1.30
N GLU A 198 -21.93 -2.47 -0.91
CA GLU A 198 -23.08 -2.40 0.00
C GLU A 198 -22.66 -1.84 1.38
N TYR A 199 -21.56 -2.35 1.94
CA TYR A 199 -21.00 -1.85 3.20
C TYR A 199 -20.65 -0.35 3.12
N CYS A 200 -20.05 0.09 2.03
CA CYS A 200 -19.69 1.49 1.82
C CYS A 200 -20.93 2.38 1.70
N HIS A 201 -21.94 1.91 0.98
CA HIS A 201 -23.22 2.61 0.82
C HIS A 201 -23.93 2.79 2.16
N GLU A 202 -24.08 1.72 2.95
CA GLU A 202 -24.71 1.78 4.27
C GLU A 202 -24.00 2.74 5.23
N ARG A 203 -22.67 2.78 5.17
CA ARG A 203 -21.84 3.62 6.05
C ARG A 203 -21.56 5.00 5.48
N ARG A 204 -22.10 5.32 4.30
CA ARG A 204 -21.83 6.58 3.59
C ARG A 204 -20.33 6.86 3.40
N VAL A 205 -19.56 5.81 3.16
CA VAL A 205 -18.13 5.88 2.86
C VAL A 205 -17.94 5.67 1.36
N LYS A 206 -17.02 6.40 0.75
CA LYS A 206 -16.74 6.21 -0.68
C LYS A 206 -15.99 4.91 -0.92
N SER A 207 -16.54 4.09 -1.82
CA SER A 207 -16.02 2.74 -2.15
C SER A 207 -14.71 2.79 -2.94
N LYS A 208 -14.47 3.83 -3.75
CA LYS A 208 -13.31 3.92 -4.66
C LYS A 208 -11.99 3.61 -3.97
N ALA A 209 -11.70 4.27 -2.84
CA ALA A 209 -10.44 4.06 -2.12
C ALA A 209 -10.29 2.64 -1.54
N ILE A 210 -11.41 1.98 -1.22
CA ILE A 210 -11.41 0.62 -0.69
C ILE A 210 -11.24 -0.40 -1.82
N VAL A 211 -11.89 -0.18 -2.96
CA VAL A 211 -11.72 -1.00 -4.17
C VAL A 211 -10.27 -0.92 -4.67
N GLU A 212 -9.68 0.27 -4.70
CA GLU A 212 -8.27 0.44 -5.07
C GLU A 212 -7.30 -0.37 -4.18
N ILE A 213 -7.62 -0.55 -2.88
CA ILE A 213 -6.81 -1.42 -2.01
C ILE A 213 -6.94 -2.89 -2.43
N LEU A 214 -8.12 -3.33 -2.83
CA LEU A 214 -8.33 -4.68 -3.35
C LEU A 214 -7.60 -4.89 -4.69
N ASP A 215 -7.62 -3.90 -5.58
CA ASP A 215 -6.90 -3.93 -6.86
C ASP A 215 -5.39 -4.01 -6.64
N GLU A 216 -4.88 -3.25 -5.67
CA GLU A 216 -3.46 -3.28 -5.30
C GLU A 216 -3.07 -4.62 -4.66
N LEU A 217 -3.92 -5.21 -3.79
CA LEU A 217 -3.69 -6.52 -3.22
C LEU A 217 -3.63 -7.60 -4.31
N GLU A 218 -4.57 -7.59 -5.25
CA GLU A 218 -4.59 -8.51 -6.39
C GLU A 218 -3.35 -8.33 -7.27
N THR A 219 -2.97 -7.09 -7.56
CA THR A 219 -1.78 -6.79 -8.35
C THR A 219 -0.51 -7.28 -7.65
N SER A 220 -0.36 -7.03 -6.34
CA SER A 220 0.81 -7.48 -5.58
C SER A 220 0.96 -9.00 -5.56
N SER A 221 -0.15 -9.74 -5.73
CA SER A 221 -0.16 -11.21 -5.71
C SER A 221 0.32 -11.84 -7.01
N LYS A 222 0.36 -11.10 -8.14
CA LYS A 222 0.71 -11.60 -9.48
C LYS A 222 2.12 -12.17 -9.58
N ALA A 223 3.05 -11.66 -8.77
CA ALA A 223 4.43 -12.11 -8.75
C ALA A 223 4.60 -13.55 -8.20
N PHE A 224 3.59 -14.07 -7.50
CA PHE A 224 3.70 -15.33 -6.76
C PHE A 224 2.98 -16.49 -7.46
N LYS A 225 3.59 -17.67 -7.42
CA LYS A 225 3.01 -18.89 -8.02
C LYS A 225 2.03 -19.58 -7.08
N THR A 226 2.24 -19.47 -5.77
CA THR A 226 1.41 -20.10 -4.75
C THR A 226 0.97 -19.08 -3.69
N SER A 227 -0.18 -19.31 -3.07
CA SER A 227 -0.66 -18.49 -1.96
C SER A 227 0.27 -18.59 -0.74
N PHE A 228 1.01 -19.69 -0.59
CA PHE A 228 2.00 -19.82 0.47
C PHE A 228 3.18 -18.84 0.29
N ASP A 229 3.72 -18.74 -0.94
CA ASP A 229 4.80 -17.79 -1.24
C ASP A 229 4.31 -16.34 -1.04
N PHE A 230 3.06 -16.07 -1.39
CA PHE A 230 2.46 -14.77 -1.18
C PHE A 230 2.32 -14.43 0.31
N PHE A 231 1.86 -15.36 1.15
CA PHE A 231 1.80 -15.17 2.61
C PHE A 231 3.18 -14.93 3.21
N LYS A 232 4.17 -15.73 2.81
CA LYS A 232 5.54 -15.56 3.27
C LYS A 232 6.06 -14.15 2.96
N HIS A 233 5.84 -13.67 1.74
CA HIS A 233 6.20 -12.32 1.34
C HIS A 233 5.48 -11.26 2.20
N ILE A 234 4.17 -11.41 2.43
CA ILE A 234 3.40 -10.49 3.28
C ILE A 234 3.99 -10.40 4.68
N ASP A 235 4.37 -11.53 5.27
CA ASP A 235 4.95 -11.57 6.61
C ASP A 235 6.34 -10.92 6.63
N GLU A 236 7.16 -11.16 5.61
CA GLU A 236 8.47 -10.51 5.44
C GLU A 236 8.31 -8.98 5.33
N VAL A 237 7.38 -8.50 4.51
CA VAL A 237 7.08 -7.06 4.36
C VAL A 237 6.62 -6.45 5.67
N LYS A 238 5.67 -7.09 6.38
CA LYS A 238 5.17 -6.61 7.68
C LYS A 238 6.29 -6.51 8.72
N GLU A 239 7.12 -7.54 8.81
CA GLU A 239 8.26 -7.55 9.73
C GLU A 239 9.28 -6.46 9.40
N GLU A 240 9.59 -6.26 8.12
CA GLU A 240 10.53 -5.24 7.68
C GLU A 240 10.00 -3.83 7.94
N VAL A 241 8.75 -3.56 7.59
CA VAL A 241 8.09 -2.28 7.89
C VAL A 241 8.04 -2.03 9.40
N ARG A 242 7.70 -3.04 10.21
CA ARG A 242 7.66 -2.93 11.67
C ARG A 242 9.03 -2.62 12.25
N LYS A 243 10.09 -3.32 11.83
CA LYS A 243 11.46 -3.07 12.28
C LYS A 243 11.88 -1.64 11.96
N ARG A 244 11.61 -1.17 10.74
CA ARG A 244 12.01 0.16 10.28
C ARG A 244 11.19 1.29 10.91
N THR A 245 9.90 1.08 11.17
CA THR A 245 9.02 2.05 11.84
C THR A 245 9.33 2.19 13.33
N ASN A 246 9.57 1.07 14.03
CA ASN A 246 9.91 1.11 15.46
C ASN A 246 11.27 1.78 15.72
N LYS A 247 12.23 1.58 14.81
CA LYS A 247 13.53 2.24 14.86
C LYS A 247 13.41 3.77 14.74
N SER A 248 12.53 4.27 13.90
CA SER A 248 12.27 5.70 13.74
C SER A 248 11.73 6.38 15.02
N LYS A 249 11.13 5.63 15.95
CA LYS A 249 10.55 6.17 17.20
C LYS A 249 11.52 6.25 18.37
N ASN A 250 12.69 5.61 18.29
CA ASN A 250 13.66 5.56 19.40
C ASN A 250 15.12 5.69 18.89
N PRO A 251 15.58 6.91 18.54
CA PRO A 251 16.89 7.14 17.94
C PRO A 251 18.08 6.74 18.84
N ALA A 252 17.87 6.67 20.16
CA ALA A 252 18.94 6.42 21.13
C ALA A 252 19.39 4.94 21.24
N SER A 253 18.70 4.01 20.57
CA SER A 253 18.99 2.55 20.65
C SER A 253 19.58 1.95 19.38
N LEU A 254 20.02 2.76 18.42
CA LEU A 254 20.42 2.31 17.09
C LEU A 254 21.96 2.31 16.94
N SER A 255 22.50 1.17 16.50
CA SER A 255 23.84 1.17 15.89
C SER A 255 23.78 1.98 14.58
N ASP A 256 24.79 2.79 14.28
CA ASP A 256 24.86 3.67 13.10
C ASP A 256 24.58 2.96 11.76
N PHE A 257 24.76 1.64 11.70
CA PHE A 257 24.54 0.82 10.49
C PHE A 257 23.05 0.63 10.13
N GLU A 258 22.13 0.79 11.08
CA GLU A 258 20.71 0.43 10.88
C GLU A 258 19.81 1.62 10.50
N THR A 259 20.37 2.85 10.50
CA THR A 259 19.66 4.09 10.11
C THR A 259 20.00 4.56 8.70
N LYS A 260 20.95 3.90 8.03
CA LYS A 260 21.46 4.30 6.72
C LYS A 260 20.72 3.58 5.60
N GLY A 261 20.19 4.35 4.66
CA GLY A 261 19.50 3.82 3.49
C GLY A 261 18.65 4.87 2.78
N VAL A 262 18.09 4.49 1.65
CA VAL A 262 17.19 5.35 0.87
C VAL A 262 16.00 5.76 1.73
N VAL A 263 15.72 7.05 1.80
CA VAL A 263 14.60 7.56 2.61
C VAL A 263 13.31 7.53 1.81
N LEU A 264 12.35 6.73 2.27
CA LEU A 264 10.98 6.69 1.77
C LEU A 264 10.10 7.58 2.65
N THR A 265 9.47 8.62 2.07
CA THR A 265 8.71 9.61 2.84
C THR A 265 7.60 10.24 2.01
N THR A 266 6.56 10.72 2.68
CA THR A 266 5.52 11.52 2.02
C THR A 266 5.98 12.95 1.75
N MET A 267 5.31 13.65 0.81
CA MET A 267 5.55 15.08 0.55
C MET A 267 5.39 15.92 1.84
N HIS A 268 4.41 15.56 2.70
CA HIS A 268 4.20 16.24 3.97
C HIS A 268 5.37 16.05 4.94
N SER A 269 5.83 14.83 5.11
CA SER A 269 6.88 14.46 6.06
C SER A 269 8.28 14.84 5.56
N SER A 270 8.43 15.15 4.28
CA SER A 270 9.67 15.62 3.68
C SER A 270 10.00 17.08 4.07
N LYS A 271 9.03 17.80 4.63
CA LYS A 271 9.22 19.20 5.04
C LYS A 271 10.36 19.31 6.06
N GLY A 272 11.34 20.16 5.77
CA GLY A 272 12.52 20.38 6.63
C GLY A 272 13.66 19.39 6.40
N LEU A 273 13.48 18.37 5.57
CA LEU A 273 14.55 17.47 5.13
C LEU A 273 15.18 17.99 3.84
N GLU A 274 16.38 17.51 3.52
CA GLU A 274 17.07 17.80 2.25
C GLU A 274 17.97 16.63 1.89
N PHE A 275 18.00 16.29 0.59
CA PHE A 275 18.76 15.16 0.07
C PHE A 275 19.55 15.54 -1.18
N PRO A 276 20.73 14.97 -1.40
CA PRO A 276 21.45 15.14 -2.66
C PRO A 276 20.59 14.74 -3.87
N ASN A 277 19.95 13.58 -3.82
CA ASN A 277 19.16 13.03 -4.91
C ASN A 277 17.73 12.74 -4.46
N VAL A 278 16.75 13.31 -5.15
CA VAL A 278 15.32 13.14 -4.87
C VAL A 278 14.61 12.57 -6.07
N TYR A 279 13.82 11.52 -5.83
CA TYR A 279 12.84 10.98 -6.76
C TYR A 279 11.44 11.36 -6.25
N ILE A 280 10.63 11.97 -7.11
CA ILE A 280 9.22 12.26 -6.80
C ILE A 280 8.37 11.27 -7.58
N ALA A 281 7.78 10.33 -6.88
CA ALA A 281 7.03 9.23 -7.46
C ALA A 281 5.53 9.54 -7.60
N GLY A 282 4.93 8.97 -8.64
CA GLY A 282 3.49 9.03 -8.87
C GLY A 282 2.99 10.41 -9.27
N LEU A 283 3.72 11.13 -10.11
CA LEU A 283 3.27 12.42 -10.67
C LEU A 283 2.21 12.22 -11.77
N ASN A 284 1.10 11.57 -11.40
CA ASN A 284 -0.01 11.27 -12.30
C ASN A 284 -1.28 11.99 -11.84
N GLU A 285 -2.18 12.29 -12.80
CA GLU A 285 -3.50 12.82 -12.49
C GLU A 285 -4.25 11.94 -11.47
N GLY A 286 -4.86 12.60 -10.48
CA GLY A 286 -5.55 11.95 -9.38
C GLY A 286 -4.66 11.55 -8.20
N LEU A 287 -3.34 11.49 -8.39
CA LEU A 287 -2.35 11.29 -7.33
C LEU A 287 -1.63 12.61 -6.97
N VAL A 288 -1.24 13.40 -7.97
CA VAL A 288 -0.70 14.75 -7.78
C VAL A 288 -1.19 15.63 -8.93
N PRO A 289 -2.20 16.50 -8.70
CA PRO A 289 -2.89 16.77 -7.42
C PRO A 289 -3.71 15.58 -6.92
N TYR A 290 -3.68 15.35 -5.61
CA TYR A 290 -4.45 14.26 -5.00
C TYR A 290 -5.93 14.60 -4.97
N VAL A 291 -6.73 13.79 -5.66
CA VAL A 291 -8.19 13.90 -5.65
C VAL A 291 -8.73 12.92 -4.63
N ARG A 292 -9.31 13.44 -3.56
CA ARG A 292 -10.06 12.56 -2.64
C ARG A 292 -11.26 12.00 -3.41
N SER A 293 -11.54 10.73 -3.23
CA SER A 293 -12.73 10.08 -3.82
C SER A 293 -14.07 10.75 -3.40
N SER A 294 -14.02 11.73 -2.49
CA SER A 294 -15.15 12.57 -2.06
C SER A 294 -15.40 13.77 -2.95
N ASP A 295 -14.44 14.20 -3.71
CA ASP A 295 -14.51 15.50 -4.37
C ASP A 295 -14.94 15.28 -5.82
N GLU A 296 -16.12 15.75 -6.19
CA GLU A 296 -16.60 15.73 -7.58
C GLU A 296 -15.84 16.75 -8.42
N ASP A 297 -15.37 17.86 -7.78
CA ASP A 297 -14.52 18.88 -8.38
C ASP A 297 -13.40 19.25 -7.41
N ILE A 298 -12.19 19.43 -7.92
CA ILE A 298 -11.05 19.99 -7.17
C ILE A 298 -11.29 21.51 -7.10
N ASP A 299 -11.57 22.02 -5.90
CA ASP A 299 -11.62 23.46 -5.72
C ASP A 299 -10.23 24.11 -5.85
N GLU A 300 -10.20 25.43 -6.06
CA GLU A 300 -8.95 26.15 -6.30
C GLU A 300 -8.04 26.14 -5.06
N ASP A 301 -8.61 26.18 -3.86
CA ASP A 301 -7.85 26.16 -2.60
C ASP A 301 -7.16 24.82 -2.40
N HIS A 302 -7.83 23.69 -2.71
CA HIS A 302 -7.24 22.35 -2.68
C HIS A 302 -6.10 22.21 -3.70
N LEU A 303 -6.31 22.72 -4.92
CA LEU A 303 -5.27 22.70 -5.96
C LEU A 303 -4.05 23.55 -5.57
N GLU A 304 -4.26 24.69 -4.90
CA GLU A 304 -3.16 25.49 -4.37
C GLU A 304 -2.38 24.77 -3.28
N GLU A 305 -3.06 24.00 -2.41
CA GLU A 305 -2.37 23.22 -1.36
C GLU A 305 -1.58 22.07 -1.94
N GLU A 306 -2.13 21.32 -2.91
CA GLU A 306 -1.40 20.27 -3.61
C GLU A 306 -0.16 20.85 -4.35
N ARG A 307 -0.29 22.03 -4.92
CA ARG A 307 0.83 22.74 -5.55
C ARG A 307 1.90 23.15 -4.53
N ARG A 308 1.51 23.55 -3.31
CA ARG A 308 2.45 23.82 -2.21
C ARG A 308 3.18 22.56 -1.76
N LEU A 309 2.49 21.43 -1.69
CA LEU A 309 3.10 20.16 -1.32
C LEU A 309 4.12 19.68 -2.35
N LEU A 310 3.77 19.75 -3.64
CA LEU A 310 4.71 19.44 -4.71
C LEU A 310 5.90 20.40 -4.72
N TYR A 311 5.66 21.69 -4.48
CA TYR A 311 6.74 22.66 -4.33
C TYR A 311 7.70 22.28 -3.18
N VAL A 312 7.17 21.87 -2.02
CA VAL A 312 7.99 21.40 -0.90
C VAL A 312 8.84 20.21 -1.33
N ALA A 313 8.24 19.20 -1.98
CA ALA A 313 8.95 18.01 -2.44
C ALA A 313 10.09 18.34 -3.41
N ILE A 314 9.83 19.18 -4.41
CA ILE A 314 10.83 19.62 -5.40
C ILE A 314 12.01 20.33 -4.72
N THR A 315 11.73 21.17 -3.71
CA THR A 315 12.77 21.92 -3.00
C THR A 315 13.59 21.08 -2.02
N ARG A 316 13.34 19.80 -1.90
CA ARG A 316 14.16 18.88 -1.09
C ARG A 316 15.43 18.43 -1.80
N ALA A 317 15.48 18.55 -3.12
CA ALA A 317 16.62 18.14 -3.95
C ALA A 317 17.75 19.18 -3.88
N LYS A 318 18.98 18.69 -3.65
CA LYS A 318 20.21 19.53 -3.69
C LYS A 318 20.91 19.44 -5.03
N ASP A 319 21.10 18.22 -5.57
CA ASP A 319 21.95 17.96 -6.73
C ASP A 319 21.15 17.37 -7.91
N SER A 320 20.18 16.49 -7.65
CA SER A 320 19.39 15.84 -8.70
C SER A 320 17.92 15.66 -8.30
N LEU A 321 17.03 15.89 -9.27
CA LEU A 321 15.59 15.68 -9.16
C LEU A 321 15.13 14.81 -10.34
N VAL A 322 14.40 13.73 -10.04
CA VAL A 322 13.81 12.80 -10.99
C VAL A 322 12.31 12.67 -10.72
#